data_af382ad8a3f70d9a56a35156314cc8f9
#
_entry.id   af382ad8a3f70d9a56a35156314cc8f9
#
_cell.length_a   1.000
_cell.length_b   1.000
_cell.length_c   1.000
_cell.angle_alpha   90.00
_cell.angle_beta   90.00
_cell.angle_gamma   90.00
#
_symmetry.space_group_name_H-M   'P 1'
#
loop_
_entity.id
_entity.type
_entity.pdbx_description
1 polymer ?
#
loop_
_entity_poly.entity_id
_entity_poly.type
_entity_poly.pdbx_seq_one_letter_code
_entity_poly.pdbx_strand_id
1 'polypeptide(L)'
;MAITIKELRENTGLTQKAFATKYGIPLGTLRRWEQGESRPAPYILGMLSMLLPSPERYSEIIQAPDGDKYYYDKSANSITDSYGNTIRIETSIEGVKRENLPLYVKDMFDTFYEIRAKFEKDCEYDKNEDIIWS
;
A
#
# COMPACT_ATOMS: atom_id res chain seq x y z
N MET A 1 4.56 -22.57 6.09
CA MET A 1 3.92 -21.96 7.24
C MET A 1 2.77 -21.04 6.80
N ALA A 2 1.61 -21.22 7.37
CA ALA A 2 0.46 -20.40 7.00
C ALA A 2 0.63 -18.99 7.58
N ILE A 3 0.52 -17.96 6.73
CA ILE A 3 0.53 -16.59 7.18
C ILE A 3 -0.85 -16.22 7.77
N THR A 4 -0.88 -15.46 8.85
CA THR A 4 -2.13 -15.02 9.47
C THR A 4 -2.58 -13.69 8.90
N ILE A 5 -3.87 -13.39 9.04
CA ILE A 5 -4.42 -12.10 8.59
C ILE A 5 -3.78 -10.95 9.37
N LYS A 6 -3.47 -11.17 10.64
CA LYS A 6 -2.79 -10.16 11.46
C LYS A 6 -1.39 -9.86 10.93
N GLU A 7 -0.62 -10.88 10.55
CA GLU A 7 0.71 -10.71 9.96
C GLU A 7 0.62 -9.94 8.64
N LEU A 8 -0.37 -10.26 7.79
CA LEU A 8 -0.57 -9.55 6.54
C LEU A 8 -0.84 -8.07 6.79
N ARG A 9 -1.71 -7.76 7.73
CA ARG A 9 -2.02 -6.37 8.08
C ARG A 9 -0.80 -5.63 8.64
N GLU A 10 -0.11 -6.27 9.57
CA GLU A 10 1.08 -5.67 10.21
C GLU A 10 2.16 -5.34 9.19
N ASN A 11 2.31 -6.18 8.16
CA ASN A 11 3.26 -5.94 7.08
C ASN A 11 2.91 -4.69 6.27
N THR A 12 1.64 -4.30 6.20
CA THR A 12 1.22 -3.08 5.49
C THR A 12 1.43 -1.81 6.31
N GLY A 13 1.56 -1.92 7.62
CA GLY A 13 1.60 -0.78 8.51
C GLY A 13 0.24 -0.12 8.77
N LEU A 14 -0.84 -0.67 8.21
CA LEU A 14 -2.18 -0.11 8.38
C LEU A 14 -2.80 -0.52 9.72
N THR A 15 -3.65 0.35 10.27
CA THR A 15 -4.47 0.01 11.44
C THR A 15 -5.55 -0.98 11.03
N GLN A 16 -6.20 -1.63 11.99
CA GLN A 16 -7.33 -2.52 11.71
C GLN A 16 -8.42 -1.81 10.92
N LYS A 17 -8.78 -0.60 11.33
CA LYS A 17 -9.83 0.17 10.67
C LYS A 17 -9.45 0.53 9.22
N ALA A 18 -8.23 0.99 9.01
CA ALA A 18 -7.75 1.37 7.68
C ALA A 18 -7.68 0.16 6.74
N PHE A 19 -7.16 -0.96 7.24
CA PHE A 19 -7.07 -2.21 6.49
C PHE A 19 -8.45 -2.73 6.12
N ALA A 20 -9.38 -2.76 7.08
CA ALA A 20 -10.74 -3.22 6.86
C ALA A 20 -11.45 -2.36 5.81
N THR A 21 -11.32 -1.06 5.90
CA THR A 21 -11.93 -0.13 4.95
C THR A 21 -11.37 -0.32 3.54
N LYS A 22 -10.04 -0.45 3.43
CA LYS A 22 -9.38 -0.59 2.12
C LYS A 22 -9.82 -1.87 1.38
N TYR A 23 -9.93 -2.98 2.10
CA TYR A 23 -10.20 -4.27 1.48
C TYR A 23 -11.66 -4.71 1.61
N GLY A 24 -12.54 -3.81 2.07
CA GLY A 24 -13.97 -4.09 2.17
C GLY A 24 -14.33 -5.15 3.19
N ILE A 25 -13.55 -5.29 4.25
CA ILE A 25 -13.78 -6.27 5.32
C ILE A 25 -14.50 -5.56 6.47
N PRO A 26 -15.61 -6.10 6.98
CA PRO A 26 -16.23 -5.53 8.19
C PRO A 26 -15.24 -5.53 9.35
N LEU A 27 -15.11 -4.40 10.04
CA LEU A 27 -14.11 -4.24 11.09
C LEU A 27 -14.28 -5.31 12.20
N GLY A 28 -15.52 -5.60 12.59
CA GLY A 28 -15.79 -6.64 13.58
C GLY A 28 -15.31 -8.02 13.13
N THR A 29 -15.45 -8.32 11.84
CA THR A 29 -14.99 -9.58 11.26
C THR A 29 -13.46 -9.65 11.30
N LEU A 30 -12.77 -8.57 10.91
CA LEU A 30 -11.32 -8.52 10.97
C LEU A 30 -10.80 -8.73 12.40
N ARG A 31 -11.43 -8.06 13.36
CA ARG A 31 -11.06 -8.21 14.78
C ARG A 31 -11.20 -9.65 15.26
N ARG A 32 -12.31 -10.32 14.89
CA ARG A 32 -12.52 -11.72 15.26
C ARG A 32 -11.47 -12.64 14.63
N TRP A 33 -11.10 -12.38 13.39
CA TRP A 33 -10.04 -13.15 12.73
C TRP A 33 -8.70 -12.97 13.43
N GLU A 34 -8.35 -11.74 13.81
CA GLU A 34 -7.08 -11.47 14.49
C GLU A 34 -7.05 -12.01 15.91
N GLN A 35 -8.19 -12.06 16.59
CA GLN A 35 -8.30 -12.61 17.94
C GLN A 35 -8.40 -14.14 17.97
N GLY A 36 -8.54 -14.78 16.82
CA GLY A 36 -8.65 -16.22 16.72
C GLY A 36 -10.04 -16.77 16.99
N GLU A 37 -11.05 -15.91 17.12
CA GLU A 37 -12.44 -16.33 17.37
C GLU A 37 -13.07 -16.98 16.14
N SER A 38 -12.64 -16.56 14.96
CA SER A 38 -13.03 -17.17 13.70
C SER A 38 -11.84 -17.12 12.73
N ARG A 39 -11.93 -17.84 11.62
CA ARG A 39 -10.86 -17.90 10.63
C ARG A 39 -11.41 -17.50 9.25
N PRO A 40 -10.66 -16.68 8.50
CA PRO A 40 -11.03 -16.43 7.11
C PRO A 40 -10.87 -17.72 6.31
N ALA A 41 -11.68 -17.86 5.25
CA ALA A 41 -11.51 -18.97 4.32
C ALA A 41 -10.09 -18.94 3.72
N PRO A 42 -9.47 -20.12 3.47
CA PRO A 42 -8.10 -20.15 2.96
C PRO A 42 -7.88 -19.34 1.68
N TYR A 43 -8.89 -19.29 0.79
CA TYR A 43 -8.75 -18.52 -0.45
C TYR A 43 -8.67 -17.02 -0.20
N ILE A 44 -9.26 -16.51 0.89
CA ILE A 44 -9.16 -15.08 1.26
C ILE A 44 -7.73 -14.74 1.63
N LEU A 45 -7.08 -15.57 2.44
CA LEU A 45 -5.67 -15.38 2.78
C LEU A 45 -4.78 -15.44 1.55
N GLY A 46 -5.05 -16.39 0.65
CA GLY A 46 -4.31 -16.50 -0.60
C GLY A 46 -4.44 -15.27 -1.48
N MET A 47 -5.66 -14.76 -1.65
CA MET A 47 -5.90 -13.55 -2.44
C MET A 47 -5.23 -12.32 -1.82
N LEU A 48 -5.34 -12.13 -0.51
CA LEU A 48 -4.68 -11.03 0.17
C LEU A 48 -3.17 -11.11 0.07
N SER A 49 -2.61 -12.31 0.19
CA SER A 49 -1.17 -12.53 0.04
C SER A 49 -0.66 -12.12 -1.34
N MET A 50 -1.47 -12.27 -2.37
CA MET A 50 -1.11 -11.86 -3.74
C MET A 50 -1.21 -10.36 -3.93
N LEU A 51 -2.15 -9.69 -3.25
CA LEU A 51 -2.40 -8.27 -3.41
C LEU A 51 -1.50 -7.39 -2.53
N LEU A 52 -1.06 -7.92 -1.39
CA LEU A 52 -0.31 -7.16 -0.40
C LEU A 52 1.19 -7.32 -0.60
N PRO A 53 1.97 -6.26 -0.31
CA PRO A 53 3.43 -6.39 -0.30
C PRO A 53 3.87 -7.43 0.73
N SER A 54 4.83 -8.26 0.36
CA SER A 54 5.42 -9.24 1.26
C SER A 54 6.90 -8.92 1.43
N PRO A 55 7.42 -8.88 2.66
CA PRO A 55 8.85 -8.61 2.88
C PRO A 55 9.78 -9.58 2.13
N GLU A 56 9.33 -10.80 1.90
CA GLU A 56 10.12 -11.83 1.21
C GLU A 56 10.29 -11.54 -0.29
N ARG A 57 9.37 -10.78 -0.89
CA ARG A 57 9.43 -10.42 -2.31
C ARG A 57 10.37 -9.26 -2.58
N TYR A 58 10.71 -8.50 -1.57
CA TYR A 58 11.41 -7.23 -1.74
C TYR A 58 12.80 -7.29 -1.12
N SER A 59 13.72 -6.59 -1.75
CA SER A 59 15.12 -6.55 -1.32
C SER A 59 15.32 -5.75 -0.04
N GLU A 60 14.45 -4.78 0.21
CA GLU A 60 14.59 -3.88 1.35
C GLU A 60 13.25 -3.27 1.74
N ILE A 61 13.05 -3.07 3.03
CA ILE A 61 11.91 -2.33 3.56
C ILE A 61 12.41 -0.97 4.02
N ILE A 62 11.80 0.09 3.51
CA ILE A 62 12.12 1.48 3.87
C ILE A 62 11.00 1.98 4.78
N GLN A 63 11.33 2.39 6.00
CA GLN A 63 10.34 2.88 6.95
C GLN A 63 10.49 4.38 7.15
N ALA A 64 9.42 5.14 6.87
CA ALA A 64 9.38 6.57 7.09
C ALA A 64 9.23 6.90 8.58
N PRO A 65 9.60 8.13 8.99
CA PRO A 65 9.49 8.53 10.42
C PRO A 65 8.09 8.46 11.00
N ASP A 66 7.05 8.57 10.15
CA ASP A 66 5.66 8.47 10.57
C ASP A 66 5.16 7.02 10.68
N GLY A 67 6.01 6.05 10.40
CA GLY A 67 5.69 4.63 10.48
C GLY A 67 5.27 3.99 9.17
N ASP A 68 5.08 4.76 8.11
CA ASP A 68 4.73 4.22 6.79
C ASP A 68 5.88 3.37 6.26
N LYS A 69 5.53 2.24 5.65
CA LYS A 69 6.49 1.31 5.07
C LYS A 69 6.44 1.34 3.55
N TYR A 70 7.61 1.28 2.95
CA TYR A 70 7.79 1.20 1.50
C TYR A 70 8.68 0.01 1.19
N TYR A 71 8.40 -0.66 0.09
CA TYR A 71 9.05 -1.92 -0.28
C TYR A 71 9.82 -1.75 -1.57
N TYR A 72 11.12 -1.95 -1.50
CA TYR A 72 12.00 -1.81 -2.66
C TYR A 72 12.26 -3.16 -3.32
N ASP A 73 12.00 -3.24 -4.62
CA ASP A 73 12.33 -4.40 -5.46
C ASP A 73 13.53 -4.04 -6.34
N LYS A 74 14.69 -4.61 -6.01
CA LYS A 74 15.93 -4.33 -6.71
C LYS A 74 15.89 -4.80 -8.16
N SER A 75 15.26 -5.94 -8.43
CA SER A 75 15.21 -6.51 -9.78
C SER A 75 14.39 -5.66 -10.74
N ALA A 76 13.30 -5.09 -10.27
CA ALA A 76 12.43 -4.21 -11.05
C ALA A 76 12.80 -2.74 -10.92
N ASN A 77 13.68 -2.40 -9.99
CA ASN A 77 14.04 -1.04 -9.60
C ASN A 77 12.78 -0.20 -9.33
N SER A 78 11.94 -0.72 -8.45
CA SER A 78 10.65 -0.10 -8.13
C SER A 78 10.42 -0.06 -6.63
N ILE A 79 9.58 0.87 -6.21
CA ILE A 79 9.20 1.04 -4.81
C ILE A 79 7.68 0.95 -4.73
N THR A 80 7.19 0.12 -3.81
CA THR A 80 5.75 -0.07 -3.57
C THR A 80 5.41 0.42 -2.17
N ASP A 81 4.32 1.17 -2.05
CA ASP A 81 3.84 1.63 -0.74
C ASP A 81 2.93 0.60 -0.08
N SER A 82 2.44 0.91 1.13
CA SER A 82 1.55 0.02 1.89
C SER A 82 0.19 -0.17 1.23
N TYR A 83 -0.16 0.69 0.28
CA TYR A 83 -1.45 0.63 -0.43
C TYR A 83 -1.35 -0.13 -1.75
N GLY A 84 -0.17 -0.66 -2.08
CA GLY A 84 0.03 -1.44 -3.30
C GLY A 84 0.37 -0.61 -4.53
N ASN A 85 0.57 0.69 -4.39
CA ASN A 85 0.98 1.54 -5.51
C ASN A 85 2.49 1.40 -5.73
N THR A 86 2.88 1.19 -6.99
CA THR A 86 4.28 0.95 -7.35
C THR A 86 4.77 2.06 -8.29
N ILE A 87 5.93 2.61 -7.97
CA ILE A 87 6.61 3.60 -8.81
C ILE A 87 7.95 3.02 -9.23
N ARG A 88 8.21 2.99 -10.53
CA ARG A 88 9.51 2.56 -11.07
C ARG A 88 10.44 3.77 -11.10
N ILE A 89 11.69 3.54 -10.73
CA ILE A 89 12.72 4.57 -10.73
C ILE A 89 13.82 4.18 -11.71
N GLU A 90 14.52 5.17 -12.25
CA GLU A 90 15.61 4.92 -13.19
C GLU A 90 16.98 4.90 -12.51
N THR A 91 17.08 5.62 -11.38
CA THR A 91 18.34 5.73 -10.64
C THR A 91 18.39 4.69 -9.52
N SER A 92 19.58 4.17 -9.22
CA SER A 92 19.76 3.26 -8.10
C SER A 92 19.65 4.00 -6.76
N ILE A 93 19.01 3.37 -5.77
CA ILE A 93 18.94 3.92 -4.41
C ILE A 93 20.19 3.57 -3.60
N GLU A 94 21.10 2.75 -4.13
CA GLU A 94 22.26 2.26 -3.36
C GLU A 94 23.23 3.37 -2.95
N GLY A 95 23.28 4.45 -3.70
CA GLY A 95 24.16 5.59 -3.38
C GLY A 95 23.54 6.62 -2.46
N VAL A 96 22.28 6.44 -2.08
CA VAL A 96 21.57 7.41 -1.23
C VAL A 96 21.88 7.12 0.24
N LYS A 97 22.10 8.18 1.02
CA LYS A 97 22.27 8.03 2.47
C LYS A 97 21.02 7.43 3.09
N ARG A 98 21.20 6.44 3.95
CA ARG A 98 20.09 5.71 4.57
C ARG A 98 19.16 6.62 5.36
N GLU A 99 19.67 7.65 5.99
CA GLU A 99 18.87 8.60 6.77
C GLU A 99 17.97 9.47 5.90
N ASN A 100 18.35 9.71 4.63
CA ASN A 100 17.58 10.54 3.69
C ASN A 100 16.61 9.75 2.84
N LEU A 101 16.87 8.47 2.63
CA LEU A 101 16.06 7.64 1.72
C LEU A 101 14.58 7.59 2.10
N PRO A 102 14.20 7.36 3.36
CA PRO A 102 12.78 7.35 3.73
C PRO A 102 12.07 8.66 3.45
N LEU A 103 12.76 9.78 3.62
CA LEU A 103 12.18 11.11 3.37
C LEU A 103 11.94 11.33 1.88
N TYR A 104 12.89 10.94 1.05
CA TYR A 104 12.77 11.07 -0.41
C TYR A 104 11.65 10.19 -0.95
N VAL A 105 11.54 8.97 -0.45
CA VAL A 105 10.50 8.03 -0.87
C VAL A 105 9.12 8.55 -0.46
N LYS A 106 8.98 9.00 0.79
CA LYS A 106 7.73 9.57 1.26
C LYS A 106 7.30 10.78 0.42
N ASP A 107 8.22 11.68 0.13
CA ASP A 107 7.96 12.87 -0.67
C ASP A 107 7.50 12.50 -2.08
N MET A 108 8.12 11.51 -2.68
CA MET A 108 7.74 11.01 -4.00
C MET A 108 6.30 10.47 -4.02
N PHE A 109 5.92 9.69 -3.02
CA PHE A 109 4.56 9.14 -2.95
C PHE A 109 3.54 10.20 -2.59
N ASP A 110 3.86 11.14 -1.71
CA ASP A 110 2.97 12.25 -1.38
C ASP A 110 2.67 13.09 -2.62
N THR A 111 3.69 13.39 -3.42
CA THR A 111 3.52 14.11 -4.69
C THR A 111 2.68 13.31 -5.68
N PHE A 112 2.91 12.00 -5.76
CA PHE A 112 2.11 11.11 -6.60
C PHE A 112 0.63 11.18 -6.24
N TYR A 113 0.30 11.13 -4.95
CA TYR A 113 -1.09 11.18 -4.51
C TYR A 113 -1.74 12.54 -4.80
N GLU A 114 -1.00 13.63 -4.63
CA GLU A 114 -1.50 14.97 -4.95
C GLU A 114 -1.81 15.11 -6.45
N ILE A 115 -0.92 14.64 -7.30
CA ILE A 115 -1.09 14.69 -8.75
C ILE A 115 -2.27 13.82 -9.17
N ARG A 116 -2.39 12.63 -8.61
CA ARG A 116 -3.50 11.73 -8.92
C ARG A 116 -4.84 12.32 -8.51
N ALA A 117 -4.92 12.90 -7.33
CA ALA A 117 -6.15 13.53 -6.84
C ALA A 117 -6.57 14.70 -7.74
N LYS A 118 -5.60 15.51 -8.16
CA LYS A 118 -5.86 16.61 -9.08
C LYS A 118 -6.37 16.10 -10.43
N PHE A 119 -5.74 15.07 -10.97
CA PHE A 119 -6.15 14.47 -12.24
C PHE A 119 -7.58 13.93 -12.17
N GLU A 120 -7.91 13.21 -11.11
CA GLU A 120 -9.25 12.65 -10.93
C GLU A 120 -10.30 13.75 -10.81
N LYS A 121 -9.98 14.83 -10.11
CA LYS A 121 -10.87 15.99 -9.98
C LYS A 121 -11.11 16.66 -11.31
N ASP A 122 -10.06 16.85 -12.11
CA ASP A 122 -10.17 17.48 -13.44
C ASP A 122 -11.02 16.62 -14.38
N CYS A 123 -10.83 15.30 -14.36
CA CYS A 123 -11.63 14.36 -15.15
C CYS A 123 -13.10 14.39 -14.74
N GLU A 124 -13.38 14.48 -13.46
CA GLU A 124 -14.74 14.54 -12.95
C GLU A 124 -15.44 15.83 -13.34
N TYR A 125 -14.70 16.93 -13.34
CA TYR A 125 -15.21 18.24 -13.79
C TYR A 125 -15.62 18.18 -15.26
N ASP A 126 -14.78 17.66 -16.13
CA ASP A 126 -15.08 17.53 -17.56
C ASP A 126 -16.32 16.66 -17.80
N LYS A 127 -16.42 15.58 -17.05
CA LYS A 127 -17.56 14.66 -17.11
C LYS A 127 -18.88 15.34 -16.75
N ASN A 128 -18.86 16.17 -15.72
CA ASN A 128 -20.03 16.93 -15.29
C ASN A 128 -20.40 18.03 -16.31
N GLU A 129 -19.40 18.64 -16.92
CA GLU A 129 -19.60 19.66 -17.95
C GLU A 129 -20.27 19.06 -19.18
N ASP A 130 -19.85 17.87 -19.60
CA ASP A 130 -20.47 17.15 -20.72
C ASP A 130 -21.95 16.85 -20.45
N ILE A 131 -22.29 16.50 -19.21
CA ILE A 131 -23.67 16.24 -18.80
C ILE A 131 -24.53 17.51 -18.91
N ILE A 132 -23.96 18.65 -18.56
CA ILE A 132 -24.66 19.95 -18.64
C ILE A 132 -24.99 20.35 -20.09
N TRP A 133 -24.11 20.04 -21.02
CA TRP A 133 -24.26 20.38 -22.41
C TRP A 133 -25.07 19.38 -23.23
N SER A 134 -25.30 18.23 -22.72
CA SER A 134 -26.12 17.20 -23.35
C SER A 134 -27.59 17.41 -23.02
#